data_e461e0f3111911e4b4dfabd39f9817fe
#
_entry.id   e461e0f3111911e4b4dfabd39f9817fe
#
_cell.length_a   1.000
_cell.length_b   1.000
_cell.length_c   1.000
_cell.angle_alpha   90.00
_cell.angle_beta   90.00
_cell.angle_gamma   90.00
#
_symmetry.space_group_name_H-M   'P 1'
#
loop_
_entity.id
_entity.type
_entity.pdbx_description
1 polymer ?
#
loop_
_entity_poly.entity_id
_entity_poly.type
_entity_poly.pdbx_seq_one_letter_code
_entity_poly.pdbx_strand_id
1 'polypeptide(L)'
;SRRDAPVEVSHSARLLARGTAKVAPKFGAEAVECLIEAVAGNRDALAAESADVLYHLLVLWVDAGIGPEEVWAELQRREGVSGIAEKASRARSLPAKLGVGTRKIP
;
A
#
# COMPACT_ATOMS: atom_id res chain seq x y z
N SER A 1 11.08 28.12 -1.86
CA SER A 1 10.16 28.67 -0.90
C SER A 1 8.81 27.98 -0.96
N ARG A 2 8.15 27.94 0.18
CA ARG A 2 6.88 27.29 0.22
C ARG A 2 5.87 27.97 -0.63
N ARG A 3 5.94 29.23 -0.77
CA ARG A 3 5.00 29.95 -1.60
C ARG A 3 5.03 29.53 -3.02
N ASP A 4 6.19 29.07 -3.48
CA ASP A 4 6.35 28.70 -4.88
C ASP A 4 6.18 27.21 -5.07
N ALA A 5 5.90 26.46 -4.02
CA ALA A 5 5.75 25.04 -4.14
C ALA A 5 4.44 24.69 -4.85
N PRO A 6 4.42 23.61 -5.62
CA PRO A 6 3.18 23.12 -6.20
C PRO A 6 2.15 22.84 -5.11
N VAL A 7 0.90 22.88 -5.48
CA VAL A 7 -0.18 22.64 -4.54
C VAL A 7 -0.02 21.30 -3.83
N GLU A 8 0.37 20.29 -4.57
CA GLU A 8 0.54 18.96 -3.99
C GLU A 8 1.62 18.95 -2.92
N VAL A 9 2.73 19.64 -3.19
CA VAL A 9 3.83 19.69 -2.22
C VAL A 9 3.40 20.46 -0.99
N SER A 10 2.69 21.58 -1.18
CA SER A 10 2.19 22.36 -0.07
C SER A 10 1.20 21.58 0.78
N HIS A 11 0.33 20.83 0.13
CA HIS A 11 -0.64 20.01 0.82
C HIS A 11 0.05 18.93 1.65
N SER A 12 1.04 18.27 1.05
CA SER A 12 1.79 17.23 1.75
C SER A 12 2.53 17.80 2.96
N ALA A 13 3.12 18.98 2.79
CA ALA A 13 3.85 19.62 3.89
C ALA A 13 2.91 19.94 5.05
N ARG A 14 1.71 20.40 4.73
CA ARG A 14 0.75 20.71 5.79
C ARG A 14 0.29 19.45 6.50
N LEU A 15 0.09 18.38 5.74
CA LEU A 15 -0.31 17.11 6.32
C LEU A 15 0.76 16.61 7.28
N LEU A 16 2.01 16.63 6.83
CA LEU A 16 3.11 16.16 7.65
C LEU A 16 3.29 16.96 8.91
N ALA A 17 3.03 18.27 8.83
CA ALA A 17 3.17 19.14 9.99
C ALA A 17 2.16 18.81 11.09
N ARG A 18 1.09 18.10 10.74
CA ARG A 18 0.06 17.74 11.72
C ARG A 18 0.44 16.52 12.54
N GLY A 19 1.48 15.81 12.13
CA GLY A 19 1.97 14.70 12.91
C GLY A 19 1.32 13.37 12.56
N THR A 20 1.96 12.30 12.98
CA THR A 20 1.53 10.95 12.64
C THR A 20 0.08 10.66 13.04
N ALA A 21 -0.32 11.16 14.20
CA ALA A 21 -1.68 10.88 14.69
C ALA A 21 -2.75 11.43 13.77
N LYS A 22 -2.41 12.44 12.96
CA LYS A 22 -3.35 13.01 12.00
C LYS A 22 -3.13 12.44 10.61
N VAL A 23 -1.89 12.10 10.28
CA VAL A 23 -1.56 11.57 8.95
C VAL A 23 -2.07 10.15 8.77
N ALA A 24 -1.85 9.31 9.77
CA ALA A 24 -2.19 7.89 9.64
C ALA A 24 -3.68 7.62 9.42
N PRO A 25 -4.61 8.31 10.14
CA PRO A 25 -6.03 8.06 9.90
C PRO A 25 -6.50 8.43 8.50
N LYS A 26 -5.80 9.37 7.84
CA LYS A 26 -6.15 9.72 6.47
C LYS A 26 -5.93 8.52 5.55
N PHE A 27 -4.83 7.83 5.73
CA PHE A 27 -4.56 6.64 4.94
C PHE A 27 -5.67 5.61 5.17
N GLY A 28 -6.05 5.40 6.42
CA GLY A 28 -7.10 4.44 6.75
C GLY A 28 -8.43 4.78 6.08
N ALA A 29 -8.79 6.06 6.11
CA ALA A 29 -10.04 6.51 5.51
C ALA A 29 -10.04 6.26 4.00
N GLU A 30 -8.92 6.57 3.33
CA GLU A 30 -8.83 6.36 1.90
C GLU A 30 -8.85 4.87 1.55
N ALA A 31 -8.26 4.04 2.40
CA ALA A 31 -8.27 2.61 2.17
C ALA A 31 -9.69 2.06 2.23
N VAL A 32 -10.50 2.56 3.16
CA VAL A 32 -11.90 2.13 3.27
C VAL A 32 -12.69 2.57 2.03
N GLU A 33 -12.45 3.79 1.55
CA GLU A 33 -13.13 4.24 0.34
C GLU A 33 -12.76 3.38 -0.85
N CYS A 34 -11.48 3.02 -0.93
CA CYS A 34 -11.01 2.15 -1.99
C CYS A 34 -11.69 0.79 -1.94
N LEU A 35 -11.79 0.25 -0.74
CA LEU A 35 -12.46 -1.03 -0.52
C LEU A 35 -13.92 -0.98 -0.96
N ILE A 36 -14.61 0.09 -0.63
CA ILE A 36 -16.01 0.25 -0.99
C ILE A 36 -16.20 0.22 -2.50
N GLU A 37 -15.35 0.94 -3.21
CA GLU A 37 -15.47 1.00 -4.66
C GLU A 37 -15.11 -0.34 -5.31
N ALA A 38 -14.16 -1.06 -4.72
CA ALA A 38 -13.79 -2.37 -5.24
C ALA A 38 -14.96 -3.33 -5.11
N VAL A 39 -15.60 -3.36 -3.94
CA VAL A 39 -16.72 -4.26 -3.70
C VAL A 39 -17.92 -3.89 -4.58
N ALA A 40 -18.13 -2.61 -4.78
CA ALA A 40 -19.25 -2.14 -5.61
C ALA A 40 -19.00 -2.36 -7.11
N GLY A 41 -17.78 -2.66 -7.48
CA GLY A 41 -17.46 -2.86 -8.89
C GLY A 41 -17.34 -1.58 -9.70
N ASN A 42 -17.13 -0.46 -9.04
CA ASN A 42 -16.97 0.82 -9.72
C ASN A 42 -15.52 1.00 -10.13
N ARG A 43 -15.24 0.56 -11.34
CA ARG A 43 -13.86 0.50 -11.82
C ARG A 43 -13.16 1.86 -11.84
N ASP A 44 -13.81 2.88 -12.39
CA ASP A 44 -13.17 4.20 -12.48
C ASP A 44 -12.99 4.83 -11.11
N ALA A 45 -13.98 4.68 -10.25
CA ALA A 45 -13.86 5.20 -8.90
C ALA A 45 -12.79 4.45 -8.12
N LEU A 46 -12.67 3.15 -8.35
CA LEU A 46 -11.62 2.37 -7.71
C LEU A 46 -10.24 2.88 -8.10
N ALA A 47 -10.05 3.19 -9.39
CA ALA A 47 -8.77 3.72 -9.83
C ALA A 47 -8.46 5.04 -9.14
N ALA A 48 -9.46 5.92 -9.02
CA ALA A 48 -9.25 7.21 -8.37
C ALA A 48 -8.94 7.04 -6.88
N GLU A 49 -9.68 6.19 -6.20
CA GLU A 49 -9.44 5.96 -4.79
C GLU A 49 -8.11 5.26 -4.55
N SER A 50 -7.70 4.42 -5.50
CA SER A 50 -6.39 3.77 -5.40
C SER A 50 -5.27 4.79 -5.45
N ALA A 51 -5.41 5.82 -6.27
CA ALA A 51 -4.41 6.87 -6.32
C ALA A 51 -4.34 7.60 -4.98
N ASP A 52 -5.49 7.84 -4.36
CA ASP A 52 -5.52 8.49 -3.05
C ASP A 52 -4.86 7.61 -1.98
N VAL A 53 -5.09 6.31 -2.04
CA VAL A 53 -4.47 5.39 -1.10
C VAL A 53 -2.95 5.43 -1.25
N LEU A 54 -2.47 5.35 -2.49
CA LEU A 54 -1.04 5.40 -2.74
C LEU A 54 -0.44 6.72 -2.26
N TYR A 55 -1.13 7.81 -2.54
CA TYR A 55 -0.64 9.12 -2.10
C TYR A 55 -0.48 9.16 -0.58
N HIS A 56 -1.50 8.73 0.14
CA HIS A 56 -1.45 8.78 1.60
C HIS A 56 -0.46 7.77 2.16
N LEU A 57 -0.26 6.66 1.47
CA LEU A 57 0.74 5.70 1.88
C LEU A 57 2.15 6.30 1.75
N LEU A 58 2.39 7.01 0.65
CA LEU A 58 3.67 7.69 0.47
C LEU A 58 3.89 8.74 1.54
N VAL A 59 2.84 9.46 1.92
CA VAL A 59 2.95 10.45 2.98
C VAL A 59 3.32 9.78 4.30
N LEU A 60 2.76 8.61 4.58
CA LEU A 60 3.12 7.86 5.78
C LEU A 60 4.59 7.48 5.76
N TRP A 61 5.10 7.06 4.61
CA TRP A 61 6.52 6.70 4.52
C TRP A 61 7.40 7.91 4.84
N VAL A 62 7.07 9.04 4.26
CA VAL A 62 7.83 10.25 4.52
C VAL A 62 7.78 10.59 6.00
N ASP A 63 6.60 10.50 6.59
CA ASP A 63 6.42 10.78 8.01
C ASP A 63 7.27 9.87 8.87
N ALA A 64 7.42 8.62 8.47
CA ALA A 64 8.18 7.63 9.22
C ALA A 64 9.66 7.60 8.86
N GLY A 65 10.08 8.39 7.88
CA GLY A 65 11.46 8.39 7.44
C GLY A 65 11.83 7.18 6.61
N ILE A 66 10.85 6.60 5.92
CA ILE A 66 11.09 5.42 5.08
C ILE A 66 11.18 5.84 3.63
N GLY A 67 12.25 5.41 2.95
CA GLY A 67 12.37 5.66 1.52
C GLY A 67 11.64 4.57 0.74
N PRO A 68 11.09 4.90 -0.43
CA PRO A 68 10.36 3.91 -1.23
C PRO A 68 11.21 2.68 -1.56
N GLU A 69 12.51 2.86 -1.71
CA GLU A 69 13.38 1.74 -2.05
C GLU A 69 13.44 0.70 -0.94
N GLU A 70 13.19 1.11 0.30
CA GLU A 70 13.15 0.16 1.40
C GLU A 70 11.95 -0.76 1.27
N VAL A 71 10.84 -0.19 0.80
CA VAL A 71 9.62 -0.97 0.60
C VAL A 71 9.78 -1.91 -0.57
N TRP A 72 10.38 -1.41 -1.68
CA TRP A 72 10.63 -2.26 -2.84
C TRP A 72 11.55 -3.41 -2.48
N ALA A 73 12.58 -3.14 -1.68
CA ALA A 73 13.50 -4.18 -1.26
C ALA A 73 12.79 -5.25 -0.43
N GLU A 74 11.89 -4.83 0.43
CA GLU A 74 11.13 -5.78 1.26
C GLU A 74 10.22 -6.64 0.39
N LEU A 75 9.60 -6.05 -0.62
CA LEU A 75 8.76 -6.81 -1.54
C LEU A 75 9.58 -7.84 -2.31
N GLN A 76 10.77 -7.44 -2.76
CA GLN A 76 11.65 -8.36 -3.46
C GLN A 76 12.08 -9.52 -2.56
N ARG A 77 12.39 -9.20 -1.31
CA ARG A 77 12.78 -10.22 -0.35
C ARG A 77 11.66 -11.23 -0.17
N ARG A 78 10.43 -10.74 -0.03
CA ARG A 78 9.28 -11.62 0.18
C ARG A 78 9.00 -12.46 -1.05
N GLU A 79 9.19 -11.90 -2.22
CA GLU A 79 8.99 -12.63 -3.45
C GLU A 79 9.94 -13.81 -3.53
N GLY A 80 11.22 -13.59 -3.19
CA GLY A 80 12.18 -14.67 -3.18
C GLY A 80 11.83 -15.76 -2.19
N VAL A 81 11.42 -15.35 -0.98
CA VAL A 81 11.03 -16.31 0.04
C VAL A 81 9.79 -17.07 -0.38
N SER A 82 8.81 -16.37 -0.94
CA SER A 82 7.59 -16.99 -1.42
C SER A 82 7.86 -18.01 -2.51
N GLY A 83 8.76 -17.66 -3.42
CA GLY A 83 9.13 -18.57 -4.49
C GLY A 83 9.76 -19.83 -3.97
N ILE A 84 10.64 -19.69 -2.98
CA ILE A 84 11.29 -20.83 -2.38
C ILE A 84 10.27 -21.68 -1.65
N ALA A 85 9.38 -21.06 -0.91
CA ALA A 85 8.37 -21.78 -0.14
C ALA A 85 7.42 -22.53 -1.07
N GLU A 86 7.04 -21.89 -2.17
CA GLU A 86 6.14 -22.50 -3.11
C GLU A 86 6.79 -23.70 -3.79
N LYS A 87 8.05 -23.55 -4.14
CA LYS A 87 8.79 -24.63 -4.74
C LYS A 87 8.89 -25.83 -3.79
N ALA A 88 9.19 -25.56 -2.54
CA ALA A 88 9.26 -26.62 -1.55
C ALA A 88 7.91 -27.29 -1.39
N SER A 89 6.86 -26.53 -1.41
CA SER A 89 5.51 -27.03 -1.31
C SER A 89 5.17 -27.96 -2.46
N ARG A 90 5.54 -27.57 -3.67
CA ARG A 90 5.30 -28.41 -4.82
C ARG A 90 6.10 -29.71 -4.77
N ALA A 91 7.30 -29.61 -4.26
CA ALA A 91 8.14 -30.80 -4.14
C ALA A 91 7.53 -31.79 -3.17
N ARG A 92 6.88 -31.28 -2.13
CA ARG A 92 6.22 -32.17 -1.20
C ARG A 92 4.87 -32.58 -1.70
N SER A 93 4.51 -31.98 -2.70
CA SER A 93 3.30 -32.30 -3.34
C SER A 93 2.11 -32.38 -2.57
N LEU A 94 1.74 -31.61 -1.98
CA LEU A 94 0.63 -31.64 -1.38
C LEU A 94 -0.37 -31.15 -1.97
N PRO A 95 -1.23 -31.52 -2.00
CA PRO A 95 -2.31 -31.20 -2.68
C PRO A 95 -2.85 -30.03 -2.17
N ALA A 96 -3.23 -29.68 -2.33
CA ALA A 96 -3.84 -28.83 -2.10
C ALA A 96 -4.41 -28.16 -1.49
N LYS A 97 -4.72 -27.98 -1.14
CA LYS A 97 -5.25 -27.44 -0.64
C LYS A 97 -5.25 -26.46 -0.60
N LEU A 98 -5.20 -26.12 -0.62
CA LEU A 98 -5.15 -25.38 -0.56
C LEU A 98 -5.45 -24.55 -0.86
N GLY A 99 -5.44 -24.21 -1.12
CA GLY A 99 -5.72 -23.37 -1.55
C GLY A 99 -6.28 -22.50 -1.23
N VAL A 100 -6.59 -22.35 -0.97
CA VAL A 100 -7.28 -21.79 -0.56
C VAL A 100 -7.01 -20.52 -0.51
N GLY A 101 -7.42 -20.09 -0.63
CA GLY A 101 -7.49 -18.90 -0.73
C GLY A 101 -6.63 -18.11 -0.10
N THR A 102 -6.43 -18.30 0.25
CA THR A 102 -5.70 -17.81 0.96
C THR A 102 -4.82 -17.01 0.43
N ARG A 103 -4.69 -16.79 -0.20
CA ARG A 103 -3.98 -16.19 -0.65
C ARG A 103 -3.97 -15.00 -0.65
N LYS A 104 -3.89 -14.40 -0.26
CA LYS A 104 -3.98 -13.34 -0.19
C LYS A 104 -2.90 -12.75 -0.24
N ILE A 105 -2.56 -12.20 -0.48
CA ILE A 105 -1.72 -11.62 -0.59
C ILE A 105 -0.88 -11.23 -0.07
N PRO A 106 -0.19 -11.04 -0.09
CA PRO A 106 0.77 -10.75 0.42
C PRO A 106 1.12 -9.80 0.64
#